data_86e020d37b6b70561673db5e32581d67
#
_entry.id   86e020d37b6b70561673db5e32581d67
#
_cell.length_a   1.000
_cell.length_b   1.000
_cell.length_c   1.000
_cell.angle_alpha   90.00
_cell.angle_beta   90.00
_cell.angle_gamma   90.00
#
_symmetry.space_group_name_H-M   'P 1'
#
loop_
_entity.id
_entity.type
_entity.pdbx_description
1 polymer ?
#
loop_
_entity_poly.entity_id
_entity_poly.type
_entity_poly.pdbx_seq_one_letter_code
_entity_poly.pdbx_strand_id
1 'polypeptide(L)'
;MLQNPASRVDKIKTLSLNLPAMRRSTSRPPAPAFLRVLLFALLPLLSGCDQVAELLELPNPSRDAARAEAEGRAIGSACRHAGRSLEDCYALNGSADKAAIFAGWRDMNDYMMEHKLEVVPSRLLPDGTPVKTPPPSDAG
;
A
#
# COMPACT_ATOMS: atom_id res chain seq x y z
N MET A 1 26.39 16.19 -22.48
CA MET A 1 25.32 16.80 -23.32
C MET A 1 23.99 16.34 -22.76
N LEU A 2 23.37 17.19 -21.97
CA LEU A 2 22.10 16.90 -21.28
C LEU A 2 20.95 17.23 -22.23
N GLN A 3 20.23 16.21 -22.68
CA GLN A 3 19.04 16.41 -23.51
C GLN A 3 17.89 16.95 -22.66
N ASN A 4 17.43 18.14 -23.06
CA ASN A 4 16.34 18.89 -22.43
C ASN A 4 15.02 18.08 -22.44
N PRO A 5 14.38 17.82 -21.28
CA PRO A 5 13.14 17.04 -21.19
C PRO A 5 11.93 17.70 -21.87
N ALA A 6 11.97 19.00 -22.14
CA ALA A 6 10.88 19.74 -22.81
C ALA A 6 10.61 19.27 -24.25
N SER A 7 11.59 18.74 -24.94
CA SER A 7 11.46 18.28 -26.34
C SER A 7 10.68 16.97 -26.51
N ARG A 8 10.39 16.25 -25.43
CA ARG A 8 9.65 14.95 -25.49
C ARG A 8 8.14 15.13 -25.42
N VAL A 9 7.68 16.23 -24.84
CA VAL A 9 6.24 16.48 -24.63
C VAL A 9 5.56 16.93 -25.93
N ASP A 10 6.28 17.65 -26.78
CA ASP A 10 5.71 18.15 -28.04
C ASP A 10 5.52 17.05 -29.10
N LYS A 11 6.33 15.97 -29.02
CA LYS A 11 6.24 14.85 -29.96
C LYS A 11 5.04 13.93 -29.70
N ILE A 12 4.44 14.02 -28.51
CA ILE A 12 3.26 13.20 -28.13
C ILE A 12 1.97 13.89 -28.58
N LYS A 13 1.96 15.22 -28.66
CA LYS A 13 0.77 16.00 -29.06
C LYS A 13 0.44 15.90 -30.56
N THR A 14 1.42 15.60 -31.40
CA THR A 14 1.20 15.51 -32.86
C THR A 14 0.76 14.14 -33.35
N LEU A 15 0.76 13.10 -32.49
CA LEU A 15 0.35 11.74 -32.88
C LEU A 15 -1.12 11.44 -32.61
N SER A 16 -1.87 12.40 -32.07
CA SER A 16 -3.26 12.19 -31.61
C SER A 16 -4.35 12.64 -32.60
N LEU A 17 -4.00 13.02 -33.82
CA LEU A 17 -4.93 13.61 -34.77
C LEU A 17 -4.97 12.90 -36.11
N ASN A 18 -5.31 11.61 -36.15
CA ASN A 18 -5.90 11.01 -37.36
C ASN A 18 -6.37 9.56 -37.06
N LEU A 19 -7.37 9.42 -36.16
CA LEU A 19 -8.24 8.25 -36.22
C LEU A 19 -9.48 8.62 -36.99
N PRO A 20 -9.74 7.98 -38.15
CA PRO A 20 -11.04 8.11 -38.80
C PRO A 20 -12.08 7.50 -37.86
N ALA A 21 -13.07 8.33 -37.53
CA ALA A 21 -14.23 7.91 -36.75
C ALA A 21 -14.98 6.82 -37.51
N MET A 22 -14.58 5.58 -37.33
CA MET A 22 -15.40 4.41 -37.69
C MET A 22 -16.59 4.38 -36.72
N ARG A 23 -17.59 5.17 -37.05
CA ARG A 23 -18.93 5.10 -36.48
C ARG A 23 -19.57 3.78 -36.93
N ARG A 24 -19.16 2.67 -36.29
CA ARG A 24 -19.94 1.44 -36.33
C ARG A 24 -21.19 1.68 -35.49
N SER A 25 -22.25 2.15 -36.17
CA SER A 25 -23.59 2.05 -35.66
C SER A 25 -23.97 0.57 -35.61
N THR A 26 -23.53 -0.13 -34.55
CA THR A 26 -24.12 -1.40 -34.19
C THR A 26 -25.43 -1.06 -33.51
N SER A 27 -26.50 -1.03 -34.29
CA SER A 27 -27.86 -1.11 -33.78
C SER A 27 -28.05 -2.47 -33.12
N ARG A 28 -27.60 -2.57 -31.83
CA ARG A 28 -27.95 -3.71 -30.97
C ARG A 28 -29.48 -3.65 -30.81
N PRO A 29 -30.19 -4.74 -31.12
CA PRO A 29 -31.61 -4.80 -30.84
C PRO A 29 -31.79 -4.51 -29.34
N PRO A 30 -32.81 -3.72 -28.93
CA PRO A 30 -33.07 -3.44 -27.55
C PRO A 30 -33.33 -4.77 -26.84
N ALA A 31 -32.40 -5.18 -26.00
CA ALA A 31 -32.61 -6.35 -25.16
C ALA A 31 -33.94 -6.14 -24.41
N PRO A 32 -34.81 -7.16 -24.37
CA PRO A 32 -36.11 -7.04 -23.75
C PRO A 32 -35.94 -6.56 -22.30
N ALA A 33 -36.79 -5.64 -21.90
CA ALA A 33 -36.65 -4.92 -20.62
C ALA A 33 -36.49 -5.87 -19.41
N PHE A 34 -37.11 -7.06 -19.45
CA PHE A 34 -36.99 -8.07 -18.42
C PHE A 34 -35.56 -8.66 -18.31
N LEU A 35 -34.82 -8.76 -19.43
CA LEU A 35 -33.41 -9.24 -19.39
C LEU A 35 -32.50 -8.24 -18.70
N ARG A 36 -32.75 -6.93 -18.88
CA ARG A 36 -32.01 -5.89 -18.15
C ARG A 36 -32.32 -5.90 -16.66
N VAL A 37 -33.59 -6.06 -16.30
CA VAL A 37 -34.02 -6.17 -14.91
C VAL A 37 -33.42 -7.42 -14.26
N LEU A 38 -33.42 -8.56 -14.98
CA LEU A 38 -32.80 -9.79 -14.51
C LEU A 38 -31.30 -9.64 -14.30
N LEU A 39 -30.60 -8.97 -15.23
CA LEU A 39 -29.17 -8.71 -15.13
C LEU A 39 -28.84 -7.80 -13.94
N PHE A 40 -29.63 -6.75 -13.70
CA PHE A 40 -29.47 -5.87 -12.54
C PHE A 40 -29.83 -6.55 -11.22
N ALA A 41 -30.77 -7.50 -11.22
CA ALA A 41 -31.10 -8.27 -10.03
C ALA A 41 -30.06 -9.34 -9.69
N LEU A 42 -29.30 -9.84 -10.70
CA LEU A 42 -28.24 -10.83 -10.49
C LEU A 42 -26.90 -10.20 -10.01
N LEU A 43 -26.66 -8.93 -10.31
CA LEU A 43 -25.43 -8.22 -9.92
C LEU A 43 -25.14 -8.24 -8.40
N PRO A 44 -26.11 -7.97 -7.51
CA PRO A 44 -25.86 -8.00 -6.07
C PRO A 44 -25.65 -9.41 -5.52
N LEU A 45 -26.11 -10.46 -6.22
CA LEU A 45 -25.89 -11.85 -5.80
C LEU A 45 -24.44 -12.32 -5.99
N LEU A 46 -23.68 -11.72 -6.93
CA LEU A 46 -22.27 -12.06 -7.15
C LEU A 46 -21.31 -11.36 -6.16
N SER A 47 -21.72 -10.22 -5.59
CA SER A 47 -20.90 -9.48 -4.62
C SER A 47 -21.16 -9.85 -3.15
N GLY A 48 -22.15 -10.71 -2.90
CA GLY A 48 -22.56 -11.07 -1.54
C GLY A 48 -21.69 -12.12 -0.83
N CYS A 49 -20.85 -12.87 -1.56
CA CYS A 49 -20.08 -13.96 -0.96
C CYS A 49 -19.04 -13.49 0.06
N ASP A 50 -18.39 -12.33 -0.16
CA ASP A 50 -17.41 -11.79 0.77
C ASP A 50 -18.05 -11.25 2.05
N GLN A 51 -19.23 -10.64 1.94
CA GLN A 51 -19.96 -10.10 3.10
C GLN A 51 -20.54 -11.20 3.98
N VAL A 52 -21.00 -12.30 3.38
CA VAL A 52 -21.51 -13.46 4.14
C VAL A 52 -20.36 -14.20 4.84
N ALA A 53 -19.20 -14.33 4.19
CA ALA A 53 -18.01 -14.92 4.79
C ALA A 53 -17.52 -14.09 6.00
N GLU A 54 -17.67 -12.77 5.95
CA GLU A 54 -17.32 -11.87 7.04
C GLU A 54 -18.25 -11.99 8.23
N LEU A 55 -19.57 -12.12 7.98
CA LEU A 55 -20.58 -12.34 9.03
C LEU A 55 -20.45 -13.70 9.73
N LEU A 56 -19.92 -14.70 9.02
CA LEU A 56 -19.74 -16.06 9.55
C LEU A 56 -18.34 -16.29 10.13
N GLU A 57 -17.49 -15.27 10.17
CA GLU A 57 -16.08 -15.36 10.63
C GLU A 57 -15.29 -16.51 9.99
N LEU A 58 -15.59 -16.83 8.74
CA LEU A 58 -14.92 -17.90 8.03
C LEU A 58 -13.44 -17.52 7.78
N PRO A 59 -12.49 -18.46 8.01
CA PRO A 59 -11.08 -18.22 7.70
C PRO A 59 -10.91 -17.83 6.23
N ASN A 60 -10.36 -16.65 6.00
CA ASN A 60 -10.08 -16.16 4.65
C ASN A 60 -8.56 -15.96 4.47
N PRO A 61 -7.88 -16.95 3.86
CA PRO A 61 -6.42 -16.91 3.74
C PRO A 61 -5.88 -15.66 3.04
N SER A 62 -6.63 -15.10 2.08
CA SER A 62 -6.19 -13.88 1.38
C SER A 62 -6.28 -12.64 2.27
N ARG A 63 -7.29 -12.54 3.11
CA ARG A 63 -7.42 -11.46 4.11
C ARG A 63 -6.37 -11.57 5.20
N ASP A 64 -6.10 -12.79 5.65
CA ASP A 64 -5.09 -13.05 6.68
C ASP A 64 -3.70 -12.72 6.15
N ALA A 65 -3.38 -13.11 4.92
CA ALA A 65 -2.13 -12.73 4.25
C ALA A 65 -1.99 -11.21 4.08
N ALA A 66 -3.04 -10.53 3.63
CA ALA A 66 -3.03 -9.06 3.48
C ALA A 66 -2.87 -8.34 4.83
N ARG A 67 -3.48 -8.87 5.90
CA ARG A 67 -3.30 -8.35 7.25
C ARG A 67 -1.86 -8.55 7.75
N ALA A 68 -1.30 -9.73 7.56
CA ALA A 68 0.08 -10.04 7.96
C ALA A 68 1.09 -9.16 7.19
N GLU A 69 0.86 -8.91 5.90
CA GLU A 69 1.67 -7.99 5.11
C GLU A 69 1.55 -6.56 5.64
N ALA A 70 0.34 -6.06 5.89
CA ALA A 70 0.13 -4.72 6.42
C ALA A 70 0.77 -4.54 7.80
N GLU A 71 0.69 -5.55 8.67
CA GLU A 71 1.34 -5.58 9.98
C GLU A 71 2.87 -5.53 9.85
N GLY A 72 3.44 -6.38 9.00
CA GLY A 72 4.89 -6.38 8.75
C GLY A 72 5.40 -5.03 8.24
N ARG A 73 4.68 -4.40 7.32
CA ARG A 73 5.03 -3.05 6.83
C ARG A 73 4.96 -1.99 7.94
N ALA A 74 3.94 -2.04 8.77
CA ALA A 74 3.80 -1.13 9.92
C ALA A 74 4.96 -1.29 10.91
N ILE A 75 5.34 -2.53 11.22
CA ILE A 75 6.50 -2.86 12.08
C ILE A 75 7.78 -2.27 11.48
N GLY A 76 8.04 -2.51 10.20
CA GLY A 76 9.22 -2.00 9.51
C GLY A 76 9.32 -0.48 9.56
N SER A 77 8.22 0.20 9.29
CA SER A 77 8.12 1.67 9.36
C SER A 77 8.40 2.19 10.76
N ALA A 78 7.81 1.57 11.78
CA ALA A 78 8.02 1.95 13.18
C ALA A 78 9.48 1.74 13.63
N CYS A 79 10.11 0.62 13.23
CA CYS A 79 11.52 0.34 13.49
C CYS A 79 12.42 1.44 12.91
N ARG A 80 12.21 1.81 11.65
CA ARG A 80 13.02 2.84 10.99
C ARG A 80 12.83 4.20 11.64
N HIS A 81 11.60 4.57 11.96
CA HIS A 81 11.31 5.83 12.66
C HIS A 81 11.95 5.89 14.05
N ALA A 82 12.04 4.75 14.74
CA ALA A 82 12.73 4.62 16.03
C ALA A 82 14.28 4.52 15.92
N GLY A 83 14.84 4.66 14.72
CA GLY A 83 16.29 4.59 14.48
C GLY A 83 16.90 3.19 14.59
N ARG A 84 16.08 2.14 14.52
CA ARG A 84 16.56 0.75 14.57
C ARG A 84 17.11 0.30 13.22
N SER A 85 18.15 -0.50 13.25
CA SER A 85 18.62 -1.20 12.06
C SER A 85 17.58 -2.21 11.57
N LEU A 86 17.69 -2.62 10.32
CA LEU A 86 16.78 -3.62 9.75
C LEU A 86 16.96 -4.98 10.43
N GLU A 87 18.18 -5.35 10.75
CA GLU A 87 18.54 -6.59 11.43
C GLU A 87 17.95 -6.66 12.84
N ASP A 88 18.04 -5.56 13.60
CA ASP A 88 17.41 -5.46 14.91
C ASP A 88 15.89 -5.60 14.81
N CYS A 89 15.29 -4.97 13.79
CA CYS A 89 13.87 -5.09 13.56
C CYS A 89 13.45 -6.54 13.30
N TYR A 90 14.20 -7.28 12.49
CA TYR A 90 13.96 -8.72 12.27
C TYR A 90 14.13 -9.56 13.53
N ALA A 91 15.14 -9.27 14.32
CA ALA A 91 15.39 -10.00 15.56
C ALA A 91 14.27 -9.82 16.59
N LEU A 92 13.73 -8.61 16.68
CA LEU A 92 12.64 -8.26 17.60
C LEU A 92 11.26 -8.77 17.15
N ASN A 93 11.10 -9.05 15.85
CA ASN A 93 9.81 -9.42 15.25
C ASN A 93 9.92 -10.71 14.42
N GLY A 94 10.46 -11.75 15.04
CA GLY A 94 10.81 -13.01 14.36
C GLY A 94 9.61 -13.75 13.73
N SER A 95 8.38 -13.50 14.19
CA SER A 95 7.15 -14.11 13.68
C SER A 95 6.54 -13.34 12.50
N ALA A 96 6.91 -12.08 12.30
CA ALA A 96 6.36 -11.26 11.22
C ALA A 96 7.08 -11.51 9.88
N ASP A 97 6.36 -11.25 8.78
CA ASP A 97 6.92 -11.42 7.43
C ASP A 97 8.08 -10.45 7.19
N LYS A 98 9.27 -11.01 6.95
CA LYS A 98 10.50 -10.23 6.76
C LYS A 98 10.48 -9.37 5.50
N ALA A 99 9.80 -9.83 4.45
CA ALA A 99 9.70 -9.07 3.21
C ALA A 99 8.81 -7.83 3.42
N ALA A 100 7.72 -7.99 4.15
CA ALA A 100 6.85 -6.88 4.52
C ALA A 100 7.56 -5.89 5.47
N ILE A 101 8.30 -6.38 6.48
CA ILE A 101 9.12 -5.53 7.35
C ILE A 101 10.14 -4.73 6.53
N PHE A 102 10.85 -5.38 5.60
CA PHE A 102 11.80 -4.70 4.72
C PHE A 102 11.14 -3.60 3.90
N ALA A 103 9.98 -3.90 3.28
CA ALA A 103 9.25 -2.92 2.49
C ALA A 103 8.87 -1.70 3.34
N GLY A 104 8.28 -1.90 4.52
CA GLY A 104 7.91 -0.80 5.41
C GLY A 104 9.10 0.00 5.92
N TRP A 105 10.21 -0.67 6.28
CA TRP A 105 11.44 -0.01 6.72
C TRP A 105 12.01 0.89 5.62
N ARG A 106 12.10 0.38 4.39
CA ARG A 106 12.58 1.13 3.23
C ARG A 106 11.68 2.33 2.92
N ASP A 107 10.37 2.11 2.85
CA ASP A 107 9.42 3.18 2.52
C ASP A 107 9.51 4.32 3.56
N MET A 108 9.63 3.99 4.85
CA MET A 108 9.82 4.98 5.90
C MET A 108 11.18 5.66 5.82
N ASN A 109 12.25 4.91 5.47
CA ASN A 109 13.58 5.49 5.26
C ASN A 109 13.55 6.56 4.16
N ASP A 110 12.95 6.25 3.02
CA ASP A 110 12.86 7.14 1.88
C ASP A 110 12.02 8.39 2.23
N TYR A 111 10.89 8.18 2.92
CA TYR A 111 10.06 9.27 3.44
C TYR A 111 10.82 10.18 4.41
N MET A 112 11.56 9.61 5.35
CA MET A 112 12.33 10.40 6.32
C MET A 112 13.47 11.19 5.65
N MET A 113 14.12 10.60 4.66
CA MET A 113 15.18 11.27 3.90
C MET A 113 14.62 12.45 3.07
N GLU A 114 13.50 12.23 2.39
CA GLU A 114 12.84 13.27 1.58
C GLU A 114 12.37 14.46 2.44
N HIS A 115 11.81 14.18 3.61
CA HIS A 115 11.27 15.20 4.51
C HIS A 115 12.24 15.68 5.58
N LYS A 116 13.49 15.19 5.56
CA LYS A 116 14.55 15.52 6.55
C LYS A 116 14.11 15.31 7.99
N LEU A 117 13.42 14.20 8.23
CA LEU A 117 12.92 13.84 9.56
C LEU A 117 14.01 13.16 10.37
N GLU A 118 14.08 13.50 11.65
CA GLU A 118 14.95 12.84 12.60
C GLU A 118 14.29 11.59 13.21
N VAL A 119 15.12 10.68 13.69
CA VAL A 119 14.65 9.49 14.40
C VAL A 119 14.04 9.87 15.75
N VAL A 120 12.99 9.16 16.16
CA VAL A 120 12.40 9.27 17.50
C VAL A 120 12.83 8.05 18.30
N PRO A 121 13.81 8.16 19.20
CA PRO A 121 14.29 7.02 19.95
C PRO A 121 13.19 6.35 20.78
N SER A 122 13.16 5.03 20.75
CA SER A 122 12.22 4.25 21.56
C SER A 122 12.52 4.47 23.05
N ARG A 123 11.48 4.76 23.82
CA ARG A 123 11.56 4.93 25.29
C ARG A 123 11.30 3.62 26.04
N LEU A 124 10.91 2.58 25.32
CA LEU A 124 10.64 1.26 25.88
C LEU A 124 11.60 0.24 25.26
N LEU A 125 12.09 -0.67 26.08
CA LEU A 125 12.75 -1.89 25.62
C LEU A 125 11.71 -2.87 25.04
N PRO A 126 12.16 -3.92 24.31
CA PRO A 126 11.23 -4.92 23.74
C PRO A 126 10.37 -5.66 24.77
N ASP A 127 10.82 -5.72 26.00
CA ASP A 127 10.12 -6.32 27.15
C ASP A 127 9.11 -5.36 27.82
N GLY A 128 8.92 -4.15 27.24
CA GLY A 128 8.05 -3.12 27.77
C GLY A 128 8.63 -2.31 28.92
N THR A 129 9.87 -2.56 29.33
CA THR A 129 10.52 -1.78 30.37
C THR A 129 11.01 -0.43 29.85
N PRO A 130 10.96 0.64 30.66
CA PRO A 130 11.48 1.94 30.25
C PRO A 130 12.99 1.90 30.05
N VAL A 131 13.47 2.48 28.93
CA VAL A 131 14.90 2.73 28.75
C VAL A 131 15.33 3.75 29.79
N LYS A 132 16.27 3.38 30.66
CA LYS A 132 16.87 4.30 31.62
C LYS A 132 17.72 5.31 30.86
N THR A 133 17.11 6.42 30.47
CA THR A 133 17.82 7.52 29.82
C THR A 133 18.83 8.09 30.82
N PRO A 134 20.12 8.19 30.48
CA PRO A 134 21.06 8.97 31.30
C PRO A 134 20.52 10.40 31.40
N PRO A 135 20.73 11.09 32.54
CA PRO A 135 20.38 12.50 32.63
C PRO A 135 21.07 13.26 31.47
N PRO A 136 20.40 14.29 30.89
CA PRO A 136 21.04 15.09 29.86
C PRO A 136 22.39 15.57 30.42
N SER A 137 23.47 15.22 29.71
CA SER A 137 24.77 15.79 29.99
C SER A 137 24.64 17.28 29.68
N ASP A 138 24.58 18.10 30.71
CA ASP A 138 24.67 19.54 30.58
C ASP A 138 25.89 19.85 29.73
N ALA A 139 25.66 20.20 28.46
CA ALA A 139 26.69 20.72 27.59
C ALA A 139 27.02 22.12 28.11
N GLY A 140 28.11 22.18 28.90
CA GLY A 140 28.73 23.44 29.32
C GLY A 140 29.41 24.12 28.15
#